data_f4c26e0fef66abe9a8c99759c9b81cf7
#
_entry.id   f4c26e0fef66abe9a8c99759c9b81cf7
#
_cell.length_a   1.000
_cell.length_b   1.000
_cell.length_c   1.000
_cell.angle_alpha   90.00
_cell.angle_beta   90.00
_cell.angle_gamma   90.00
#
_symmetry.space_group_name_H-M   'P 1'
#
loop_
_entity.id
_entity.type
_entity.pdbx_description
1 polymer ?
#
loop_
_entity_poly.entity_id
_entity_poly.type
_entity_poly.pdbx_seq_one_letter_code
_entity_poly.pdbx_strand_id
1 'polypeptide(L)'
;MNKIISKEHFSEKVFKLVIEAPLIAKSRKAGHFVIVRVGEKGERMPLTIAEADPVKGTITLVVQEVGLSSTRLCELNEGDYITDVVGPLGQATHIDNFGTVVCAGGGVGVAPMLPIVQALKAAGNRVITVLAGRTKELIILEKEMRESSDEVIIMTDDGSYGRKGLVTEGVEEVIKREKVNKCFAIGPAIMMKFVCLLTKKYEIPTDVSLNTIMVDGTGMCGACRITIGGKTKFVCVDGPEFDGHQVDFDEMLKRMGAFKNIEREEMHKLEEPQTCQATGENMEDEKSRNAAWRQELRKSMKAKERTAIHAWR
;
A
#
# COMPACT_ATOMS: atom_id res chain seq x y z
N MET A 1 -3.36 17.55 -10.75
CA MET A 1 -4.23 16.37 -11.00
C MET A 1 -3.41 15.38 -11.78
N ASN A 2 -3.55 14.08 -11.45
CA ASN A 2 -2.71 13.01 -11.98
C ASN A 2 -3.58 12.03 -12.79
N LYS A 3 -3.25 11.85 -14.06
CA LYS A 3 -4.02 11.00 -14.98
C LYS A 3 -3.71 9.53 -14.73
N ILE A 4 -4.74 8.68 -14.76
CA ILE A 4 -4.58 7.23 -14.78
C ILE A 4 -4.26 6.81 -16.22
N ILE A 5 -3.09 6.22 -16.42
CA ILE A 5 -2.59 5.79 -17.74
C ILE A 5 -3.05 4.37 -18.05
N SER A 6 -3.03 3.48 -17.03
CA SER A 6 -3.55 2.13 -17.17
C SER A 6 -4.08 1.60 -15.84
N LYS A 7 -5.01 0.66 -15.93
CA LYS A 7 -5.60 -0.06 -14.82
C LYS A 7 -5.64 -1.54 -15.13
N GLU A 8 -5.09 -2.35 -14.24
CA GLU A 8 -5.02 -3.80 -14.35
C GLU A 8 -5.59 -4.44 -13.08
N HIS A 9 -6.28 -5.58 -13.21
CA HIS A 9 -6.78 -6.35 -12.08
C HIS A 9 -5.82 -7.49 -11.75
N PHE A 10 -5.34 -7.55 -10.52
CA PHE A 10 -4.63 -8.73 -10.01
C PHE A 10 -5.59 -9.77 -9.46
N SER A 11 -6.68 -9.31 -8.84
CA SER A 11 -7.79 -10.15 -8.37
C SER A 11 -9.06 -9.31 -8.35
N GLU A 12 -10.20 -9.90 -7.92
CA GLU A 12 -11.49 -9.20 -7.84
C GLU A 12 -11.41 -7.86 -7.09
N LYS A 13 -10.57 -7.81 -6.02
CA LYS A 13 -10.45 -6.64 -5.13
C LYS A 13 -9.06 -6.01 -5.09
N VAL A 14 -8.14 -6.38 -5.97
CA VAL A 14 -6.78 -5.81 -6.00
C VAL A 14 -6.47 -5.29 -7.39
N PHE A 15 -6.12 -4.01 -7.46
CA PHE A 15 -5.89 -3.26 -8.69
C PHE A 15 -4.48 -2.70 -8.75
N LYS A 16 -3.89 -2.74 -9.93
CA LYS A 16 -2.67 -2.01 -10.28
C LYS A 16 -3.06 -0.77 -11.08
N LEU A 17 -2.64 0.40 -10.62
CA LEU A 17 -2.88 1.68 -11.28
C LEU A 17 -1.54 2.29 -11.68
N VAL A 18 -1.38 2.62 -12.97
CA VAL A 18 -0.26 3.40 -13.47
C VAL A 18 -0.73 4.84 -13.63
N ILE A 19 -0.03 5.79 -12.97
CA ILE A 19 -0.45 7.17 -12.83
C ILE A 19 0.65 8.09 -13.37
N GLU A 20 0.27 9.11 -14.13
CA GLU A 20 1.17 10.16 -14.57
C GLU A 20 1.57 11.04 -13.39
N ALA A 21 2.85 11.02 -13.01
CA ALA A 21 3.40 11.79 -11.91
C ALA A 21 4.92 12.02 -12.11
N PRO A 22 5.34 12.83 -13.09
CA PRO A 22 6.73 12.88 -13.54
C PRO A 22 7.72 13.35 -12.47
N LEU A 23 7.33 14.32 -11.61
CA LEU A 23 8.18 14.79 -10.53
C LEU A 23 8.41 13.72 -9.46
N ILE A 24 7.35 12.97 -9.13
CA ILE A 24 7.40 11.87 -8.17
C ILE A 24 8.22 10.72 -8.74
N ALA A 25 7.96 10.33 -9.99
CA ALA A 25 8.68 9.24 -10.67
C ALA A 25 10.19 9.47 -10.71
N LYS A 26 10.61 10.73 -10.94
CA LYS A 26 12.02 11.12 -11.03
C LYS A 26 12.76 11.09 -9.69
N SER A 27 12.06 11.37 -8.58
CA SER A 27 12.68 11.51 -7.25
C SER A 27 12.40 10.33 -6.30
N ARG A 28 11.56 9.38 -6.71
CA ARG A 28 11.18 8.21 -5.91
C ARG A 28 12.37 7.28 -5.64
N LYS A 29 12.41 6.73 -4.41
CA LYS A 29 13.30 5.63 -3.98
C LYS A 29 12.45 4.51 -3.37
N ALA A 30 13.03 3.31 -3.16
CA ALA A 30 12.38 2.23 -2.42
C ALA A 30 11.93 2.72 -1.03
N GLY A 31 10.77 2.27 -0.56
CA GLY A 31 10.15 2.69 0.71
C GLY A 31 9.31 3.97 0.64
N HIS A 32 9.46 4.80 -0.39
CA HIS A 32 8.64 6.01 -0.53
C HIS A 32 7.18 5.67 -0.86
N PHE A 33 6.27 6.51 -0.37
CA PHE A 33 4.84 6.42 -0.60
C PHE A 33 4.28 7.76 -1.10
N VAL A 34 3.01 7.78 -1.44
CA VAL A 34 2.23 8.98 -1.78
C VAL A 34 0.97 9.02 -0.94
N ILE A 35 0.45 10.24 -0.71
CA ILE A 35 -0.92 10.43 -0.24
C ILE A 35 -1.80 10.68 -1.46
N VAL A 36 -2.86 9.89 -1.59
CA VAL A 36 -3.84 9.96 -2.68
C VAL A 36 -5.17 10.45 -2.14
N ARG A 37 -5.87 11.30 -2.91
CA ARG A 37 -7.23 11.75 -2.62
C ARG A 37 -8.09 11.76 -3.87
N VAL A 38 -9.29 11.21 -3.80
CA VAL A 38 -10.27 11.16 -4.89
C VAL A 38 -11.45 12.07 -4.55
N GLY A 39 -11.68 13.09 -5.36
CA GLY A 39 -12.71 14.11 -5.14
C GLY A 39 -12.31 15.15 -4.08
N GLU A 40 -13.05 16.28 -4.05
CA GLU A 40 -12.72 17.40 -3.14
C GLU A 40 -12.95 17.06 -1.66
N LYS A 41 -13.96 16.23 -1.37
CA LYS A 41 -14.31 15.77 -0.02
C LYS A 41 -13.77 14.37 0.29
N GLY A 42 -12.92 13.81 -0.59
CA GLY A 42 -12.33 12.49 -0.40
C GLY A 42 -11.34 12.46 0.76
N GLU A 43 -11.25 11.32 1.42
CA GLU A 43 -10.23 11.08 2.43
C GLU A 43 -8.84 10.94 1.80
N ARG A 44 -7.84 11.23 2.58
CA ARG A 44 -6.43 11.12 2.19
C ARG A 44 -5.92 9.74 2.59
N MET A 45 -5.36 9.02 1.63
CA MET A 45 -4.99 7.62 1.76
C MET A 45 -3.52 7.43 1.40
N PRO A 46 -2.68 6.86 2.29
CA PRO A 46 -1.29 6.54 1.97
C PRO A 46 -1.20 5.29 1.10
N LEU A 47 -0.46 5.37 0.01
CA LEU A 47 -0.17 4.25 -0.87
C LEU A 47 1.31 4.22 -1.22
N THR A 48 1.96 3.08 -1.03
CA THR A 48 3.37 2.93 -1.39
C THR A 48 3.53 2.88 -2.91
N ILE A 49 4.60 3.50 -3.40
CA ILE A 49 4.96 3.48 -4.81
C ILE A 49 5.63 2.14 -5.11
N ALA A 50 4.90 1.21 -5.73
CA ALA A 50 5.41 -0.11 -6.08
C ALA A 50 6.51 -0.03 -7.16
N GLU A 51 6.28 0.75 -8.22
CA GLU A 51 7.21 0.96 -9.31
C GLU A 51 7.20 2.42 -9.76
N ALA A 52 8.25 2.85 -10.45
CA ALA A 52 8.30 4.16 -11.12
C ALA A 52 9.12 4.07 -12.40
N ASP A 53 8.64 4.75 -13.43
CA ASP A 53 9.35 4.93 -14.69
C ASP A 53 9.67 6.42 -14.88
N PRO A 54 10.92 6.86 -14.59
CA PRO A 54 11.30 8.26 -14.72
C PRO A 54 11.27 8.79 -16.16
N VAL A 55 11.40 7.88 -17.16
CA VAL A 55 11.39 8.25 -18.59
C VAL A 55 9.96 8.54 -19.04
N LYS A 56 9.02 7.67 -18.70
CA LYS A 56 7.60 7.87 -18.97
C LYS A 56 6.94 8.86 -18.01
N GLY A 57 7.60 9.19 -16.89
CA GLY A 57 7.05 10.04 -15.85
C GLY A 57 5.86 9.42 -15.12
N THR A 58 5.88 8.11 -14.91
CA THR A 58 4.77 7.38 -14.29
C THR A 58 5.18 6.69 -13.00
N ILE A 59 4.21 6.53 -12.10
CA ILE A 59 4.33 5.69 -10.90
C ILE A 59 3.26 4.62 -10.92
N THR A 60 3.55 3.47 -10.29
CA THR A 60 2.61 2.36 -10.12
C THR A 60 2.18 2.26 -8.68
N LEU A 61 0.87 2.23 -8.45
CA LEU A 61 0.25 1.96 -7.16
C LEU A 61 -0.53 0.65 -7.24
N VAL A 62 -0.46 -0.15 -6.17
CA VAL A 62 -1.30 -1.33 -5.99
C VAL A 62 -2.28 -1.06 -4.86
N VAL A 63 -3.56 -1.20 -5.15
CA VAL A 63 -4.65 -0.81 -4.26
C VAL A 63 -5.54 -2.02 -4.01
N GLN A 64 -5.80 -2.31 -2.73
CA GLN A 64 -6.81 -3.27 -2.34
C GLN A 64 -8.09 -2.52 -1.97
N GLU A 65 -9.20 -2.94 -2.54
CA GLU A 65 -10.53 -2.43 -2.21
C GLU A 65 -10.98 -2.99 -0.87
N VAL A 66 -10.89 -2.17 0.19
CA VAL A 66 -11.21 -2.57 1.57
C VAL A 66 -12.12 -1.59 2.31
N GLY A 67 -12.27 -0.36 1.83
CA GLY A 67 -13.05 0.70 2.44
C GLY A 67 -13.48 1.75 1.43
N LEU A 68 -14.30 2.71 1.84
CA LEU A 68 -14.92 3.72 0.99
C LEU A 68 -13.92 4.43 0.05
N SER A 69 -12.80 4.88 0.59
CA SER A 69 -11.80 5.65 -0.19
C SER A 69 -11.08 4.78 -1.22
N SER A 70 -10.73 3.54 -0.87
CA SER A 70 -10.13 2.59 -1.79
C SER A 70 -11.12 2.13 -2.87
N THR A 71 -12.40 1.92 -2.53
CA THR A 71 -13.46 1.62 -3.50
C THR A 71 -13.60 2.74 -4.52
N ARG A 72 -13.70 4.00 -4.08
CA ARG A 72 -13.78 5.17 -4.98
C ARG A 72 -12.56 5.31 -5.89
N LEU A 73 -11.36 5.00 -5.39
CA LEU A 73 -10.17 5.00 -6.22
C LEU A 73 -10.21 3.86 -7.24
N CYS A 74 -10.68 2.68 -6.84
CA CYS A 74 -10.82 1.52 -7.72
C CYS A 74 -11.94 1.66 -8.76
N GLU A 75 -12.92 2.54 -8.56
CA GLU A 75 -13.95 2.87 -9.56
C GLU A 75 -13.43 3.72 -10.72
N LEU A 76 -12.32 4.45 -10.54
CA LEU A 76 -11.72 5.24 -11.61
C LEU A 76 -11.16 4.32 -12.71
N ASN A 77 -11.22 4.81 -13.95
CA ASN A 77 -10.78 4.07 -15.14
C ASN A 77 -9.59 4.75 -15.81
N GLU A 78 -9.02 4.09 -16.80
CA GLU A 78 -8.03 4.70 -17.69
C GLU A 78 -8.55 6.01 -18.29
N GLY A 79 -7.71 7.03 -18.27
CA GLY A 79 -8.04 8.37 -18.71
C GLY A 79 -8.72 9.25 -17.67
N ASP A 80 -9.20 8.69 -16.55
CA ASP A 80 -9.69 9.47 -15.42
C ASP A 80 -8.53 10.07 -14.63
N TYR A 81 -8.84 10.99 -13.70
CA TYR A 81 -7.85 11.72 -12.95
C TYR A 81 -8.03 11.54 -11.45
N ILE A 82 -6.94 11.41 -10.73
CA ILE A 82 -6.88 11.48 -9.28
C ILE A 82 -6.73 12.94 -8.88
N THR A 83 -7.53 13.39 -7.91
CA THR A 83 -7.58 14.79 -7.48
C THR A 83 -6.24 15.28 -6.95
N ASP A 84 -5.67 14.55 -5.99
CA ASP A 84 -4.35 14.83 -5.45
C ASP A 84 -3.51 13.55 -5.38
N VAL A 85 -2.25 13.68 -5.76
CA VAL A 85 -1.18 12.71 -5.50
C VAL A 85 0.01 13.51 -4.97
N VAL A 86 0.27 13.39 -3.67
CA VAL A 86 1.31 14.16 -2.97
C VAL A 86 2.45 13.22 -2.60
N GLY A 87 3.66 13.55 -3.02
CA GLY A 87 4.86 12.75 -2.75
C GLY A 87 6.06 13.13 -3.61
N PRO A 88 7.14 12.33 -3.57
CA PRO A 88 7.30 11.17 -2.69
C PRO A 88 7.40 11.59 -1.23
N LEU A 89 6.84 10.79 -0.33
CA LEU A 89 6.82 10.99 1.12
C LEU A 89 7.56 9.84 1.83
N GLY A 90 7.89 10.07 3.09
CA GLY A 90 8.63 9.12 3.94
C GLY A 90 10.13 9.14 3.71
N GLN A 91 10.82 8.29 4.45
CA GLN A 91 12.25 8.03 4.29
C GLN A 91 12.45 6.89 3.30
N ALA A 92 13.52 6.97 2.50
CA ALA A 92 13.90 5.85 1.65
C ALA A 92 14.39 4.68 2.52
N THR A 93 14.09 3.46 2.10
CA THR A 93 14.61 2.24 2.73
C THR A 93 16.14 2.28 2.76
N HIS A 94 16.71 1.94 3.91
CA HIS A 94 18.16 1.76 4.03
C HIS A 94 18.56 0.46 3.33
N ILE A 95 19.23 0.59 2.20
CA ILE A 95 19.74 -0.53 1.39
C ILE A 95 21.24 -0.61 1.54
N ASP A 96 21.72 -1.80 1.89
CA ASP A 96 23.14 -2.13 1.97
C ASP A 96 23.36 -3.60 1.61
N ASN A 97 24.59 -4.04 1.47
CA ASN A 97 24.92 -5.45 1.36
C ASN A 97 24.99 -6.10 2.74
N PHE A 98 23.84 -6.61 3.20
CA PHE A 98 23.71 -7.31 4.48
C PHE A 98 24.16 -8.78 4.42
N GLY A 99 24.22 -9.35 3.22
CA GLY A 99 24.44 -10.79 2.98
C GLY A 99 23.13 -11.52 2.63
N THR A 100 22.69 -12.48 3.43
CA THR A 100 21.40 -13.16 3.21
C THR A 100 20.27 -12.39 3.90
N VAL A 101 19.27 -12.01 3.11
CA VAL A 101 18.10 -11.22 3.56
C VAL A 101 16.82 -12.00 3.30
N VAL A 102 15.93 -12.02 4.29
CA VAL A 102 14.58 -12.57 4.16
C VAL A 102 13.57 -11.42 4.07
N CYS A 103 12.75 -11.44 3.02
CA CYS A 103 11.68 -10.47 2.80
C CYS A 103 10.31 -11.17 2.96
N ALA A 104 9.58 -10.88 4.04
CA ALA A 104 8.30 -11.48 4.39
C ALA A 104 7.14 -10.55 3.99
N GLY A 105 6.43 -10.89 2.91
CA GLY A 105 5.33 -10.10 2.34
C GLY A 105 3.96 -10.73 2.55
N GLY A 106 3.00 -9.97 3.08
CA GLY A 106 1.63 -10.45 3.30
C GLY A 106 0.56 -9.68 2.53
N GLY A 107 -0.22 -10.40 1.71
CA GLY A 107 -1.29 -9.80 0.92
C GLY A 107 -0.81 -8.64 0.04
N VAL A 108 -1.52 -7.51 0.07
CA VAL A 108 -1.14 -6.31 -0.71
C VAL A 108 0.21 -5.72 -0.28
N GLY A 109 0.72 -6.06 0.91
CA GLY A 109 2.06 -5.66 1.39
C GLY A 109 3.22 -6.19 0.53
N VAL A 110 2.96 -7.11 -0.37
CA VAL A 110 3.92 -7.56 -1.39
C VAL A 110 4.28 -6.43 -2.37
N ALA A 111 3.33 -5.55 -2.70
CA ALA A 111 3.57 -4.45 -3.61
C ALA A 111 4.60 -3.42 -3.10
N PRO A 112 4.50 -2.89 -1.86
CA PRO A 112 5.56 -2.07 -1.27
C PRO A 112 6.89 -2.81 -1.08
N MET A 113 6.88 -4.11 -0.94
CA MET A 113 8.09 -4.91 -0.78
C MET A 113 8.90 -5.05 -2.08
N LEU A 114 8.24 -5.10 -3.24
CA LEU A 114 8.90 -5.31 -4.54
C LEU A 114 10.09 -4.36 -4.78
N PRO A 115 9.95 -3.02 -4.65
CA PRO A 115 11.07 -2.10 -4.87
C PRO A 115 12.21 -2.30 -3.86
N ILE A 116 11.92 -2.77 -2.66
CA ILE A 116 12.93 -3.06 -1.63
C ILE A 116 13.71 -4.31 -2.03
N VAL A 117 13.01 -5.38 -2.43
CA VAL A 117 13.62 -6.62 -2.94
C VAL A 117 14.54 -6.34 -4.14
N GLN A 118 14.06 -5.55 -5.11
CA GLN A 118 14.85 -5.15 -6.28
C GLN A 118 16.12 -4.38 -5.87
N ALA A 119 16.00 -3.42 -4.96
CA ALA A 119 17.12 -2.63 -4.47
C ALA A 119 18.14 -3.48 -3.67
N LEU A 120 17.65 -4.38 -2.80
CA LEU A 120 18.50 -5.32 -2.06
C LEU A 120 19.24 -6.26 -2.98
N LYS A 121 18.57 -6.79 -4.02
CA LYS A 121 19.20 -7.64 -5.04
C LYS A 121 20.27 -6.89 -5.82
N ALA A 122 19.98 -5.66 -6.22
CA ALA A 122 20.95 -4.80 -6.91
C ALA A 122 22.17 -4.45 -6.04
N ALA A 123 22.02 -4.40 -4.71
CA ALA A 123 23.10 -4.19 -3.75
C ALA A 123 23.94 -5.46 -3.49
N GLY A 124 23.64 -6.58 -4.16
CA GLY A 124 24.41 -7.83 -4.07
C GLY A 124 24.03 -8.75 -2.93
N ASN A 125 22.84 -8.56 -2.33
CA ASN A 125 22.32 -9.47 -1.33
C ASN A 125 21.81 -10.78 -1.95
N ARG A 126 21.91 -11.87 -1.19
CA ARG A 126 21.08 -13.06 -1.41
C ARG A 126 19.69 -12.79 -0.84
N VAL A 127 18.71 -12.66 -1.70
CA VAL A 127 17.33 -12.30 -1.30
C VAL A 127 16.41 -13.51 -1.38
N ILE A 128 15.80 -13.86 -0.25
CA ILE A 128 14.80 -14.91 -0.14
C ILE A 128 13.47 -14.24 0.22
N THR A 129 12.47 -14.38 -0.63
CA THR A 129 11.16 -13.76 -0.42
C THR A 129 10.14 -14.81 0.01
N VAL A 130 9.43 -14.53 1.11
CA VAL A 130 8.28 -15.34 1.57
C VAL A 130 7.02 -14.55 1.27
N LEU A 131 6.25 -14.99 0.28
CA LEU A 131 4.95 -14.43 -0.08
C LEU A 131 3.86 -15.15 0.68
N ALA A 132 3.02 -14.42 1.40
CA ALA A 132 1.92 -15.00 2.15
C ALA A 132 0.58 -14.35 1.84
N GLY A 133 -0.47 -15.18 1.81
CA GLY A 133 -1.84 -14.76 1.60
C GLY A 133 -2.81 -15.73 2.27
N ARG A 134 -4.05 -15.30 2.49
CA ARG A 134 -5.09 -16.22 2.99
C ARG A 134 -5.42 -17.29 1.96
N THR A 135 -5.50 -16.89 0.69
CA THR A 135 -5.85 -17.74 -0.44
C THR A 135 -4.95 -17.41 -1.63
N LYS A 136 -5.00 -18.25 -2.67
CA LYS A 136 -4.24 -18.08 -3.92
C LYS A 136 -4.46 -16.70 -4.57
N GLU A 137 -5.69 -16.19 -4.55
CA GLU A 137 -6.09 -14.93 -5.18
C GLU A 137 -5.41 -13.70 -4.55
N LEU A 138 -4.89 -13.85 -3.33
CA LEU A 138 -4.16 -12.79 -2.62
C LEU A 138 -2.63 -12.89 -2.80
N ILE A 139 -2.15 -13.88 -3.55
CA ILE A 139 -0.74 -13.95 -3.97
C ILE A 139 -0.59 -13.12 -5.25
N ILE A 140 -0.03 -11.94 -5.09
CA ILE A 140 0.16 -10.97 -6.18
C ILE A 140 1.65 -10.78 -6.48
N LEU A 141 1.99 -10.30 -7.67
CA LEU A 141 3.36 -9.96 -8.09
C LEU A 141 4.36 -11.12 -7.95
N GLU A 142 3.88 -12.36 -8.03
CA GLU A 142 4.74 -13.55 -7.89
C GLU A 142 5.84 -13.56 -8.96
N LYS A 143 5.49 -13.23 -10.20
CA LYS A 143 6.45 -13.23 -11.32
C LYS A 143 7.57 -12.23 -11.06
N GLU A 144 7.22 -11.00 -10.74
CA GLU A 144 8.16 -9.91 -10.47
C GLU A 144 9.06 -10.22 -9.26
N MET A 145 8.50 -10.87 -8.24
CA MET A 145 9.26 -11.31 -7.07
C MET A 145 10.23 -12.44 -7.42
N ARG A 146 9.83 -13.41 -8.26
CA ARG A 146 10.74 -14.47 -8.74
C ARG A 146 11.88 -13.94 -9.59
N GLU A 147 11.63 -12.91 -10.39
CA GLU A 147 12.64 -12.25 -11.20
C GLU A 147 13.65 -11.43 -10.35
N SER A 148 13.20 -10.98 -9.16
CA SER A 148 13.99 -10.09 -8.28
C SER A 148 14.59 -10.79 -7.06
N SER A 149 14.26 -12.07 -6.80
CA SER A 149 14.72 -12.84 -5.65
C SER A 149 15.55 -14.07 -6.09
N ASP A 150 16.44 -14.54 -5.22
CA ASP A 150 17.13 -15.81 -5.43
C ASP A 150 16.23 -17.01 -5.17
N GLU A 151 15.26 -16.83 -4.27
CA GLU A 151 14.28 -17.85 -3.92
C GLU A 151 12.96 -17.18 -3.52
N VAL A 152 11.84 -17.79 -3.91
CA VAL A 152 10.50 -17.38 -3.50
C VAL A 152 9.77 -18.56 -2.89
N ILE A 153 9.35 -18.41 -1.64
CA ILE A 153 8.52 -19.37 -0.90
C ILE A 153 7.11 -18.79 -0.85
N ILE A 154 6.11 -19.60 -1.22
CA ILE A 154 4.71 -19.19 -1.20
C ILE A 154 3.99 -19.94 -0.10
N MET A 155 3.28 -19.19 0.76
CA MET A 155 2.48 -19.68 1.87
C MET A 155 1.03 -19.23 1.72
N THR A 156 0.07 -20.13 1.87
CA THR A 156 -1.36 -19.76 1.97
C THR A 156 -1.98 -20.40 3.20
N ASP A 157 -2.81 -19.61 3.91
CA ASP A 157 -3.43 -20.08 5.17
C ASP A 157 -4.32 -21.29 4.93
N ASP A 158 -5.05 -21.31 3.81
CA ASP A 158 -5.97 -22.39 3.42
C ASP A 158 -5.29 -23.56 2.66
N GLY A 159 -4.06 -23.34 2.16
CA GLY A 159 -3.34 -24.33 1.36
C GLY A 159 -3.78 -24.38 -0.11
N SER A 160 -4.49 -23.37 -0.59
CA SER A 160 -4.98 -23.30 -1.98
C SER A 160 -3.86 -23.08 -3.00
N TYR A 161 -2.69 -22.59 -2.55
CA TYR A 161 -1.51 -22.41 -3.40
C TYR A 161 -0.21 -22.42 -2.59
N GLY A 162 0.85 -22.97 -3.17
CA GLY A 162 2.12 -23.12 -2.48
C GLY A 162 2.04 -24.08 -1.31
N ARG A 163 2.55 -23.67 -0.14
CA ARG A 163 2.49 -24.44 1.09
C ARG A 163 1.39 -23.90 2.00
N LYS A 164 0.68 -24.81 2.68
CA LYS A 164 -0.26 -24.44 3.72
C LYS A 164 0.49 -24.00 4.97
N GLY A 165 0.16 -22.81 5.49
CA GLY A 165 0.73 -22.29 6.73
C GLY A 165 0.89 -20.78 6.73
N LEU A 166 1.43 -20.26 7.81
CA LEU A 166 1.64 -18.82 8.02
C LEU A 166 3.00 -18.38 7.47
N VAL A 167 3.13 -17.08 7.18
CA VAL A 167 4.41 -16.48 6.76
C VAL A 167 5.54 -16.77 7.74
N THR A 168 5.26 -16.80 9.04
CA THR A 168 6.24 -17.11 10.09
C THR A 168 6.86 -18.49 9.95
N GLU A 169 6.11 -19.47 9.48
CA GLU A 169 6.62 -20.83 9.24
C GLU A 169 7.60 -20.84 8.06
N GLY A 170 7.28 -20.10 6.97
CA GLY A 170 8.19 -19.97 5.85
C GLY A 170 9.47 -19.21 6.23
N VAL A 171 9.37 -18.14 7.01
CA VAL A 171 10.54 -17.40 7.53
C VAL A 171 11.37 -18.27 8.46
N GLU A 172 10.75 -19.02 9.37
CA GLU A 172 11.46 -19.89 10.30
C GLU A 172 12.20 -21.03 9.58
N GLU A 173 11.61 -21.59 8.53
CA GLU A 173 12.27 -22.59 7.69
C GLU A 173 13.58 -22.06 7.10
N VAL A 174 13.55 -20.82 6.53
CA VAL A 174 14.77 -20.19 6.00
C VAL A 174 15.81 -19.98 7.09
N ILE A 175 15.41 -19.48 8.25
CA ILE A 175 16.30 -19.21 9.40
C ILE A 175 16.97 -20.51 9.88
N LYS A 176 16.26 -21.63 9.90
CA LYS A 176 16.79 -22.93 10.30
C LYS A 176 17.74 -23.54 9.27
N ARG A 177 17.56 -23.19 8.00
CA ARG A 177 18.30 -23.76 6.87
C ARG A 177 19.61 -23.03 6.60
N GLU A 178 19.62 -21.70 6.74
CA GLU A 178 20.78 -20.89 6.45
C GLU A 178 20.86 -19.66 7.35
N LYS A 179 22.07 -19.06 7.45
CA LYS A 179 22.28 -17.86 8.25
C LYS A 179 21.62 -16.67 7.60
N VAL A 180 20.60 -16.10 8.25
CA VAL A 180 19.93 -14.85 7.84
C VAL A 180 20.54 -13.67 8.56
N ASN A 181 20.89 -12.62 7.84
CA ASN A 181 21.54 -11.43 8.39
C ASN A 181 20.54 -10.28 8.66
N LYS A 182 19.47 -10.20 7.89
CA LYS A 182 18.44 -9.15 8.00
C LYS A 182 17.08 -9.70 7.55
N CYS A 183 16.02 -9.21 8.17
CA CYS A 183 14.66 -9.48 7.74
C CYS A 183 13.92 -8.16 7.44
N PHE A 184 13.10 -8.15 6.40
CA PHE A 184 12.11 -7.10 6.12
C PHE A 184 10.73 -7.74 6.15
N ALA A 185 9.78 -7.12 6.88
CA ALA A 185 8.42 -7.62 6.93
C ALA A 185 7.41 -6.51 6.60
N ILE A 186 6.57 -6.75 5.59
CA ILE A 186 5.57 -5.79 5.11
C ILE A 186 4.23 -6.50 4.90
N GLY A 187 3.20 -6.04 5.57
CA GLY A 187 1.86 -6.62 5.47
C GLY A 187 0.94 -6.18 6.61
N PRO A 188 -0.06 -6.97 6.95
CA PRO A 188 -0.93 -6.70 8.09
C PRO A 188 -0.14 -6.54 9.39
N ALA A 189 -0.52 -5.56 10.24
CA ALA A 189 0.20 -5.26 11.48
C ALA A 189 0.39 -6.50 12.38
N ILE A 190 -0.62 -7.37 12.45
CA ILE A 190 -0.53 -8.61 13.23
C ILE A 190 0.51 -9.58 12.65
N MET A 191 0.64 -9.67 11.33
CA MET A 191 1.65 -10.47 10.65
C MET A 191 3.04 -9.96 10.98
N MET A 192 3.27 -8.65 10.83
CA MET A 192 4.56 -8.00 11.16
C MET A 192 4.94 -8.22 12.62
N LYS A 193 3.99 -8.09 13.55
CA LYS A 193 4.19 -8.39 14.98
C LYS A 193 4.73 -9.81 15.19
N PHE A 194 4.10 -10.82 14.58
CA PHE A 194 4.53 -12.22 14.75
C PHE A 194 5.86 -12.53 14.07
N VAL A 195 6.14 -11.94 12.91
CA VAL A 195 7.47 -12.05 12.27
C VAL A 195 8.55 -11.44 13.18
N CYS A 196 8.31 -10.26 13.78
CA CYS A 196 9.24 -9.64 14.71
C CYS A 196 9.45 -10.47 15.99
N LEU A 197 8.40 -11.08 16.53
CA LEU A 197 8.52 -11.99 17.67
C LEU A 197 9.35 -13.23 17.32
N LEU A 198 9.21 -13.76 16.12
CA LEU A 198 10.01 -14.87 15.64
C LEU A 198 11.48 -14.47 15.47
N THR A 199 11.75 -13.43 14.67
CA THR A 199 13.12 -12.99 14.37
C THR A 199 13.90 -12.54 15.60
N LYS A 200 13.20 -11.99 16.60
CA LYS A 200 13.78 -11.62 17.90
C LYS A 200 14.36 -12.82 18.66
N LYS A 201 13.72 -14.02 18.58
CA LYS A 201 14.25 -15.26 19.18
C LYS A 201 15.57 -15.71 18.56
N TYR A 202 15.78 -15.35 17.29
CA TYR A 202 16.97 -15.69 16.53
C TYR A 202 17.96 -14.51 16.41
N GLU A 203 17.69 -13.41 17.12
CA GLU A 203 18.52 -12.19 17.13
C GLU A 203 18.77 -11.60 15.72
N ILE A 204 17.80 -11.77 14.81
CA ILE A 204 17.90 -11.27 13.43
C ILE A 204 17.30 -9.86 13.36
N PRO A 205 18.10 -8.82 13.04
CA PRO A 205 17.60 -7.46 12.84
C PRO A 205 16.46 -7.44 11.83
N THR A 206 15.33 -6.81 12.19
CA THR A 206 14.11 -6.86 11.38
C THR A 206 13.53 -5.46 11.21
N ASP A 207 13.43 -5.01 9.97
CA ASP A 207 12.72 -3.78 9.63
C ASP A 207 11.29 -4.09 9.18
N VAL A 208 10.36 -3.26 9.61
CA VAL A 208 8.95 -3.34 9.26
C VAL A 208 8.47 -2.04 8.63
N SER A 209 7.69 -2.12 7.57
CA SER A 209 7.06 -0.94 6.97
C SER A 209 5.65 -0.77 7.50
N LEU A 210 5.44 0.28 8.30
CA LEU A 210 4.21 0.47 9.07
C LEU A 210 3.13 1.20 8.25
N ASN A 211 1.92 0.68 8.33
CA ASN A 211 0.73 1.18 7.64
C ASN A 211 -0.27 1.85 8.60
N THR A 212 0.17 2.82 9.38
CA THR A 212 -0.70 3.57 10.29
C THR A 212 -1.66 4.50 9.54
N ILE A 213 -2.70 4.99 10.22
CA ILE A 213 -3.57 6.05 9.70
C ILE A 213 -2.73 7.30 9.42
N MET A 214 -2.80 7.82 8.19
CA MET A 214 -2.10 9.04 7.75
C MET A 214 -3.09 10.00 7.10
N VAL A 215 -2.96 11.31 7.40
CA VAL A 215 -3.83 12.35 6.84
C VAL A 215 -3.03 13.32 5.98
N ASP A 216 -2.06 14.04 6.54
CA ASP A 216 -1.29 15.03 5.78
C ASP A 216 -0.01 14.46 5.12
N GLY A 217 0.63 13.49 5.74
CA GLY A 217 1.87 12.87 5.25
C GLY A 217 3.13 13.69 5.51
N THR A 218 3.06 14.84 6.21
CA THR A 218 4.16 15.79 6.40
C THR A 218 4.60 15.95 7.86
N GLY A 219 4.02 15.16 8.79
CA GLY A 219 4.34 15.18 10.21
C GLY A 219 3.60 16.22 11.03
N MET A 220 2.72 17.04 10.43
CA MET A 220 2.05 18.14 11.14
C MET A 220 0.85 17.68 11.95
N CYS A 221 0.01 16.78 11.42
CA CYS A 221 -1.26 16.41 12.05
C CYS A 221 -1.13 15.40 13.19
N GLY A 222 -0.03 14.67 13.29
CA GLY A 222 0.21 13.65 14.31
C GLY A 222 -0.69 12.40 14.23
N ALA A 223 -1.49 12.23 13.18
CA ALA A 223 -2.38 11.07 13.02
C ALA A 223 -1.60 9.75 12.98
N CYS A 224 -0.44 9.74 12.35
CA CYS A 224 0.41 8.57 12.16
C CYS A 224 1.41 8.31 13.33
N ARG A 225 1.22 8.95 14.48
CA ARG A 225 2.13 8.74 15.63
C ARG A 225 2.10 7.30 16.13
N ILE A 226 3.25 6.83 16.55
CA ILE A 226 3.47 5.49 17.09
C ILE A 226 4.62 5.53 18.11
N THR A 227 4.64 4.58 19.04
CA THR A 227 5.75 4.42 19.99
C THR A 227 6.77 3.42 19.46
N ILE A 228 8.02 3.89 19.29
CA ILE A 228 9.18 3.10 18.85
C ILE A 228 10.27 3.24 19.92
N GLY A 229 10.65 2.14 20.59
CA GLY A 229 11.66 2.17 21.65
C GLY A 229 11.32 3.14 22.78
N GLY A 230 10.04 3.26 23.14
CA GLY A 230 9.55 4.17 24.18
C GLY A 230 9.47 5.65 23.77
N LYS A 231 9.73 5.98 22.49
CA LYS A 231 9.66 7.36 21.96
C LYS A 231 8.56 7.48 20.92
N THR A 232 7.84 8.60 20.95
CA THR A 232 6.86 8.91 19.90
C THR A 232 7.57 9.25 18.60
N LYS A 233 7.15 8.58 17.52
CA LYS A 233 7.59 8.78 16.14
C LYS A 233 6.38 9.04 15.23
N PHE A 234 6.61 9.70 14.10
CA PHE A 234 5.61 9.95 13.08
C PHE A 234 5.93 9.12 11.82
N VAL A 235 5.13 8.11 11.55
CA VAL A 235 5.40 7.15 10.46
C VAL A 235 5.59 7.83 9.10
N CYS A 236 4.88 8.92 8.84
CA CYS A 236 4.96 9.62 7.55
C CYS A 236 6.26 10.38 7.31
N VAL A 237 7.03 10.73 8.34
CA VAL A 237 8.28 11.52 8.20
C VAL A 237 9.50 10.82 8.83
N ASP A 238 9.33 10.06 9.92
CA ASP A 238 10.40 9.28 10.54
C ASP A 238 10.57 7.88 9.91
N GLY A 239 9.53 7.38 9.21
CA GLY A 239 9.45 6.07 8.59
C GLY A 239 9.14 6.17 7.07
N PRO A 240 8.46 5.21 6.48
CA PRO A 240 7.55 4.22 7.09
C PRO A 240 8.23 3.01 7.75
N GLU A 241 9.54 2.84 7.57
CA GLU A 241 10.27 1.68 8.06
C GLU A 241 10.92 1.95 9.41
N PHE A 242 10.82 0.96 10.31
CA PHE A 242 11.37 1.01 11.65
C PHE A 242 11.91 -0.36 12.07
N ASP A 243 12.82 -0.36 13.06
CA ASP A 243 13.22 -1.57 13.77
C ASP A 243 11.99 -2.21 14.43
N GLY A 244 11.55 -3.32 13.85
CA GLY A 244 10.34 -4.03 14.26
C GLY A 244 10.39 -4.57 15.70
N HIS A 245 11.59 -4.78 16.25
CA HIS A 245 11.75 -5.22 17.63
C HIS A 245 11.48 -4.11 18.67
N GLN A 246 11.41 -2.85 18.22
CA GLN A 246 11.13 -1.68 19.06
C GLN A 246 9.72 -1.12 18.88
N VAL A 247 8.94 -1.62 17.91
CA VAL A 247 7.59 -1.16 17.64
C VAL A 247 6.60 -1.60 18.71
N ASP A 248 5.81 -0.67 19.26
CA ASP A 248 4.62 -0.99 20.04
C ASP A 248 3.45 -1.37 19.12
N PHE A 249 3.40 -2.64 18.72
CA PHE A 249 2.33 -3.17 17.87
C PHE A 249 0.96 -3.17 18.55
N ASP A 250 0.89 -3.23 19.89
CA ASP A 250 -0.39 -3.24 20.60
C ASP A 250 -1.02 -1.84 20.58
N GLU A 251 -0.23 -0.79 20.79
CA GLU A 251 -0.67 0.59 20.55
C GLU A 251 -1.11 0.78 19.09
N MET A 252 -0.31 0.32 18.12
CA MET A 252 -0.63 0.43 16.69
C MET A 252 -1.97 -0.19 16.36
N LEU A 253 -2.19 -1.44 16.75
CA LEU A 253 -3.44 -2.18 16.48
C LEU A 253 -4.64 -1.50 17.14
N LYS A 254 -4.52 -1.00 18.37
CA LYS A 254 -5.55 -0.25 19.07
C LYS A 254 -5.91 1.04 18.30
N ARG A 255 -4.92 1.79 17.84
CA ARG A 255 -5.13 3.04 17.08
C ARG A 255 -5.75 2.79 15.72
N MET A 256 -5.30 1.78 14.98
CA MET A 256 -5.89 1.37 13.70
C MET A 256 -7.37 0.95 13.84
N GLY A 257 -7.74 0.42 15.02
CA GLY A 257 -9.13 0.04 15.31
C GLY A 257 -10.04 1.19 15.73
N ALA A 258 -9.51 2.41 15.94
CA ALA A 258 -10.28 3.52 16.54
C ALA A 258 -11.49 3.97 15.72
N PHE A 259 -11.44 3.84 14.39
CA PHE A 259 -12.51 4.27 13.49
C PHE A 259 -13.28 3.13 12.84
N LYS A 260 -13.02 1.87 13.20
CA LYS A 260 -13.64 0.68 12.60
C LYS A 260 -15.17 0.70 12.56
N ASN A 261 -15.82 1.26 13.57
CA ASN A 261 -17.28 1.32 13.60
C ASN A 261 -17.81 2.34 12.57
N ILE A 262 -17.18 3.52 12.49
CA ILE A 262 -17.53 4.56 11.52
C ILE A 262 -17.29 4.06 10.10
N GLU A 263 -16.12 3.44 9.83
CA GLU A 263 -15.78 2.85 8.54
C GLU A 263 -16.81 1.78 8.11
N ARG A 264 -17.25 0.94 9.05
CA ARG A 264 -18.27 -0.08 8.80
C ARG A 264 -19.63 0.53 8.48
N GLU A 265 -20.06 1.55 9.22
CA GLU A 265 -21.30 2.28 8.97
C GLU A 265 -21.30 2.94 7.59
N GLU A 266 -20.19 3.57 7.19
CA GLU A 266 -20.07 4.20 5.88
C GLU A 266 -20.05 3.17 4.74
N MET A 267 -19.40 2.01 4.93
CA MET A 267 -19.48 0.92 3.96
C MET A 267 -20.88 0.35 3.83
N HIS A 268 -21.60 0.16 4.95
CA HIS A 268 -22.97 -0.33 4.93
C HIS A 268 -23.92 0.60 4.16
N LYS A 269 -23.72 1.93 4.28
CA LYS A 269 -24.48 2.92 3.50
C LYS A 269 -24.23 2.83 1.99
N LEU A 270 -23.06 2.31 1.57
CA LEU A 270 -22.76 2.06 0.15
C LEU A 270 -23.43 0.77 -0.36
N GLU A 271 -23.50 -0.24 0.50
CA GLU A 271 -24.05 -1.57 0.16
C GLU A 271 -25.58 -1.61 0.25
N GLU A 272 -26.20 -0.77 1.10
CA GLU A 272 -27.66 -0.66 1.13
C GLU A 272 -28.14 0.02 -0.15
N PRO A 273 -29.00 -0.65 -0.94
CA PRO A 273 -29.74 0.06 -1.98
C PRO A 273 -30.51 1.18 -1.28
N GLN A 274 -30.25 2.43 -1.66
CA GLN A 274 -31.02 3.57 -1.15
C GLN A 274 -32.48 3.38 -1.59
N THR A 275 -33.23 2.65 -0.79
CA THR A 275 -34.68 2.66 -0.89
C THR A 275 -35.12 4.07 -0.45
N CYS A 276 -35.17 4.96 -1.42
CA CYS A 276 -35.85 6.23 -1.27
C CYS A 276 -37.32 5.93 -0.90
N GLN A 277 -37.65 6.05 0.37
CA GLN A 277 -39.05 5.99 0.86
C GLN A 277 -39.88 7.22 0.43
N ALA A 278 -39.45 8.02 -0.53
CA ALA A 278 -40.15 9.25 -0.90
C ALA A 278 -40.50 9.43 -2.39
N THR A 279 -39.87 8.72 -3.33
CA THR A 279 -40.26 8.80 -4.75
C THR A 279 -39.85 7.53 -5.47
N GLY A 280 -40.81 6.88 -6.18
CA GLY A 280 -40.58 5.61 -6.89
C GLY A 280 -39.63 5.72 -8.09
N GLU A 281 -38.38 6.07 -7.84
CA GLU A 281 -37.36 6.20 -8.85
C GLU A 281 -36.41 4.99 -8.83
N ASN A 282 -36.29 4.36 -10.00
CA ASN A 282 -35.66 3.10 -10.31
C ASN A 282 -34.13 3.07 -10.18
N MET A 283 -33.56 1.85 -10.09
CA MET A 283 -32.11 1.51 -10.13
C MET A 283 -31.31 2.09 -11.32
N GLU A 284 -31.95 2.69 -12.30
CA GLU A 284 -31.31 3.46 -13.37
C GLU A 284 -30.69 4.77 -12.89
N ASP A 285 -31.19 5.30 -11.77
CA ASP A 285 -30.79 6.62 -11.22
C ASP A 285 -29.46 6.61 -10.46
N GLU A 286 -29.02 5.49 -9.93
CA GLU A 286 -27.73 5.37 -9.23
C GLU A 286 -26.56 5.27 -10.21
N LYS A 287 -26.74 4.53 -11.31
CA LYS A 287 -25.79 4.57 -12.43
C LYS A 287 -25.72 5.95 -13.07
N SER A 288 -26.85 6.66 -13.14
CA SER A 288 -26.97 8.02 -13.64
C SER A 288 -26.30 9.04 -12.71
N ARG A 289 -26.45 8.93 -11.36
CA ARG A 289 -25.78 9.80 -10.37
C ARG A 289 -24.27 9.56 -10.33
N ASN A 290 -23.81 8.33 -10.41
CA ASN A 290 -22.40 8.02 -10.53
C ASN A 290 -21.82 8.51 -11.87
N ALA A 291 -22.60 8.44 -12.95
CA ALA A 291 -22.25 9.03 -14.24
C ALA A 291 -22.26 10.57 -14.19
N ALA A 292 -23.24 11.18 -13.53
CA ALA A 292 -23.32 12.63 -13.33
C ALA A 292 -22.19 13.15 -12.46
N TRP A 293 -21.83 12.46 -11.35
CA TRP A 293 -20.68 12.80 -10.54
C TRP A 293 -19.37 12.72 -11.33
N ARG A 294 -19.18 11.65 -12.14
CA ARG A 294 -18.02 11.53 -13.06
C ARG A 294 -17.99 12.67 -14.09
N GLN A 295 -19.14 13.08 -14.58
CA GLN A 295 -19.26 14.17 -15.56
C GLN A 295 -19.00 15.53 -14.92
N GLU A 296 -19.42 15.73 -13.68
CA GLU A 296 -19.18 16.97 -12.91
C GLU A 296 -17.71 17.07 -12.48
N LEU A 297 -17.09 15.96 -12.09
CA LEU A 297 -15.65 15.86 -11.85
C LEU A 297 -14.88 16.25 -13.13
N ARG A 298 -15.21 15.68 -14.29
CA ARG A 298 -14.59 16.01 -15.59
C ARG A 298 -14.78 17.47 -15.99
N LYS A 299 -15.94 18.09 -15.70
CA LYS A 299 -16.20 19.50 -15.97
C LYS A 299 -15.39 20.43 -15.08
N SER A 300 -15.37 20.16 -13.78
CA SER A 300 -14.55 20.90 -12.81
C SER A 300 -13.06 20.84 -13.15
N MET A 301 -12.61 19.71 -13.65
CA MET A 301 -11.24 19.43 -14.06
C MET A 301 -10.85 20.24 -15.29
N LYS A 302 -11.68 20.24 -16.36
CA LYS A 302 -11.44 21.07 -17.55
C LYS A 302 -11.47 22.57 -17.26
N ALA A 303 -12.27 23.01 -16.28
CA ALA A 303 -12.30 24.42 -15.86
C ALA A 303 -10.99 24.83 -15.16
N LYS A 304 -10.43 23.97 -14.28
CA LYS A 304 -9.14 24.23 -13.60
C LYS A 304 -7.95 24.21 -14.56
N GLU A 305 -7.94 23.33 -15.57
CA GLU A 305 -6.92 23.37 -16.64
C GLU A 305 -6.92 24.69 -17.42
N ARG A 306 -8.10 25.22 -17.76
CA ARG A 306 -8.21 26.52 -18.46
C ARG A 306 -7.71 27.66 -17.58
N THR A 307 -7.97 27.65 -16.29
CA THR A 307 -7.52 28.68 -15.35
C THR A 307 -6.00 28.63 -15.14
N ALA A 308 -5.41 27.43 -15.09
CA ALA A 308 -3.96 27.28 -14.98
C ALA A 308 -3.22 27.79 -16.23
N ILE A 309 -3.74 27.56 -17.43
CA ILE A 309 -3.17 28.04 -18.70
C ILE A 309 -3.22 29.60 -18.80
N HIS A 310 -4.24 30.22 -18.22
CA HIS A 310 -4.34 31.69 -18.20
C HIS A 310 -3.50 32.38 -17.12
N ALA A 311 -3.08 31.65 -16.07
CA ALA A 311 -2.20 32.19 -15.03
C ALA A 311 -0.71 32.19 -15.41
N TRP A 312 -0.33 31.56 -16.53
CA TRP A 312 1.04 31.50 -17.08
C TRP A 312 1.22 32.33 -18.38
N ARG A 313 0.27 33.15 -18.74
CA ARG A 313 0.38 34.22 -19.75
C ARG A 313 0.28 35.59 -19.09
#